data_4efea0267f6dd2b95c81dae1416bbb30
#
_entry.id   4efea0267f6dd2b95c81dae1416bbb30
#
_cell.length_a   1.000
_cell.length_b   1.000
_cell.length_c   1.000
_cell.angle_alpha   90.00
_cell.angle_beta   90.00
_cell.angle_gamma   90.00
#
_symmetry.space_group_name_H-M   'P 1'
#
loop_
_entity.id
_entity.type
_entity.pdbx_description
1 polymer ?
#
loop_
_entity_poly.entity_id
_entity_poly.type
_entity_poly.pdbx_seq_one_letter_code
_entity_poly.pdbx_strand_id
1 'polypeptide(L)'
;MKTSSNLINTDIMAKVTFAGSAVTTTGELPAVGALAPKFGGVRGDLSVLHLPDLLGKRVVINFFPSLDTPVCAASVRRFNKEAAALDNTVVLCVSKDLPFAQSRFCTTEGIENVIALSVFRCKCIDEKYGITIADGPLRGLLARAVVVVDTDGRIIYEQLVDEITNEPDYVAALAALK
;
A
#
# COMPACT_ATOMS: atom_id res chain seq x y z
N MET A 1 10.46 -26.64 27.17
CA MET A 1 9.81 -25.53 26.45
C MET A 1 10.82 -24.94 25.49
N LYS A 2 10.68 -25.22 24.19
CA LYS A 2 11.58 -24.67 23.15
C LYS A 2 10.96 -23.36 22.66
N THR A 3 11.57 -22.25 22.98
CA THR A 3 11.29 -20.95 22.38
C THR A 3 11.70 -20.99 20.91
N SER A 4 10.73 -21.06 20.01
CA SER A 4 10.97 -20.84 18.59
C SER A 4 11.32 -19.37 18.40
N SER A 5 12.62 -19.08 18.30
CA SER A 5 13.09 -17.82 17.76
C SER A 5 12.69 -17.79 16.29
N ASN A 6 11.72 -16.95 15.91
CA ASN A 6 11.50 -16.58 14.54
C ASN A 6 12.78 -15.89 14.04
N LEU A 7 13.62 -16.65 13.37
CA LEU A 7 14.70 -16.11 12.55
C LEU A 7 14.02 -15.37 11.39
N ILE A 8 13.98 -14.04 11.47
CA ILE A 8 13.69 -13.19 10.32
C ILE A 8 14.79 -13.49 9.32
N ASN A 9 14.43 -14.07 8.19
CA ASN A 9 15.36 -14.37 7.13
C ASN A 9 15.84 -13.05 6.53
N THR A 10 17.01 -12.58 6.94
CA THR A 10 17.60 -11.30 6.52
C THR A 10 17.99 -11.25 5.05
N ASP A 11 17.92 -12.38 4.34
CA ASP A 11 18.30 -12.50 2.94
C ASP A 11 17.18 -12.07 1.94
N ILE A 12 15.98 -11.72 2.44
CA ILE A 12 14.79 -11.39 1.61
C ILE A 12 14.30 -9.95 1.88
N MET A 13 15.14 -9.10 2.46
CA MET A 13 14.76 -7.71 2.75
C MET A 13 15.05 -6.82 1.54
N ALA A 14 14.05 -6.10 1.04
CA ALA A 14 14.28 -5.10 0.01
C ALA A 14 15.00 -3.88 0.61
N LYS A 15 15.78 -3.20 -0.24
CA LYS A 15 16.50 -1.97 0.11
C LYS A 15 15.88 -0.81 -0.64
N VAL A 16 15.55 0.23 0.08
CA VAL A 16 15.06 1.51 -0.45
C VAL A 16 15.83 2.64 0.22
N THR A 17 15.58 3.88 -0.19
CA THR A 17 16.16 5.05 0.45
C THR A 17 15.06 5.98 0.99
N PHE A 18 15.39 6.69 2.06
CA PHE A 18 14.59 7.79 2.59
C PHE A 18 15.48 9.03 2.71
N ALA A 19 15.20 10.05 1.91
CA ALA A 19 16.01 11.27 1.79
C ALA A 19 17.51 10.95 1.55
N GLY A 20 17.77 9.98 0.67
CA GLY A 20 19.12 9.52 0.30
C GLY A 20 19.76 8.54 1.29
N SER A 21 19.15 8.29 2.45
CA SER A 21 19.68 7.33 3.45
C SER A 21 19.07 5.94 3.22
N ALA A 22 19.91 4.91 3.18
CA ALA A 22 19.46 3.53 2.99
C ALA A 22 18.62 3.05 4.18
N VAL A 23 17.50 2.42 3.87
CA VAL A 23 16.62 1.74 4.82
C VAL A 23 16.18 0.40 4.22
N THR A 24 15.76 -0.54 5.07
CA THR A 24 15.31 -1.86 4.65
C THR A 24 13.84 -2.06 4.94
N THR A 25 13.20 -2.96 4.21
CA THR A 25 11.82 -3.40 4.47
C THR A 25 11.82 -4.77 5.13
N THR A 26 10.67 -5.21 5.65
CA THR A 26 10.52 -6.52 6.31
C THR A 26 10.60 -7.71 5.35
N GLY A 27 10.55 -7.47 4.04
CA GLY A 27 10.58 -8.49 3.00
C GLY A 27 10.59 -7.85 1.62
N GLU A 28 10.01 -8.54 0.63
CA GLU A 28 9.82 -8.08 -0.75
C GLU A 28 8.34 -8.09 -1.11
N LEU A 29 7.96 -7.27 -2.10
CA LEU A 29 6.61 -7.32 -2.69
C LEU A 29 6.34 -8.70 -3.32
N PRO A 30 5.11 -9.19 -3.25
CA PRO A 30 4.71 -10.37 -3.99
C PRO A 30 4.84 -10.14 -5.50
N ALA A 31 5.42 -11.11 -6.20
CA ALA A 31 5.74 -11.00 -7.63
C ALA A 31 4.47 -10.91 -8.51
N VAL A 32 4.63 -10.26 -9.67
CA VAL A 32 3.62 -10.29 -10.75
C VAL A 32 3.28 -11.74 -11.12
N GLY A 33 2.00 -12.04 -11.32
CA GLY A 33 1.44 -13.38 -11.58
C GLY A 33 1.03 -14.14 -10.31
N ALA A 34 1.53 -13.77 -9.14
CA ALA A 34 1.09 -14.37 -7.88
C ALA A 34 -0.33 -13.92 -7.49
N LEU A 35 -1.03 -14.73 -6.70
CA LEU A 35 -2.25 -14.27 -6.04
C LEU A 35 -1.91 -13.20 -5.01
N ALA A 36 -2.61 -12.07 -5.05
CA ALA A 36 -2.44 -11.00 -4.09
C ALA A 36 -2.75 -11.50 -2.67
N PRO A 37 -1.82 -11.35 -1.72
CA PRO A 37 -2.05 -11.78 -0.35
C PRO A 37 -3.27 -11.10 0.27
N LYS A 38 -4.10 -11.86 0.95
CA LYS A 38 -5.30 -11.34 1.61
C LYS A 38 -4.94 -10.45 2.78
N PHE A 39 -5.55 -9.28 2.83
CA PHE A 39 -5.51 -8.38 3.98
C PHE A 39 -6.85 -7.68 4.17
N GLY A 40 -7.05 -7.11 5.35
CA GLY A 40 -8.18 -6.25 5.67
C GLY A 40 -7.71 -4.92 6.24
N GLY A 41 -8.41 -3.85 5.90
CA GLY A 41 -8.16 -2.51 6.42
C GLY A 41 -9.43 -1.88 6.99
N VAL A 42 -9.27 -0.94 7.89
CA VAL A 42 -10.35 -0.22 8.56
C VAL A 42 -10.63 1.07 7.80
N ARG A 43 -11.88 1.30 7.43
CA ARG A 43 -12.36 2.54 6.80
C ARG A 43 -12.58 3.65 7.83
N GLY A 44 -12.81 4.87 7.36
CA GLY A 44 -13.11 6.03 8.20
C GLY A 44 -14.38 5.88 9.06
N ASP A 45 -15.34 5.08 8.62
CA ASP A 45 -16.58 4.73 9.35
C ASP A 45 -16.40 3.54 10.30
N LEU A 46 -15.17 3.07 10.48
CA LEU A 46 -14.74 1.92 11.28
C LEU A 46 -15.20 0.56 10.75
N SER A 47 -15.84 0.48 9.60
CA SER A 47 -16.08 -0.80 8.93
C SER A 47 -14.77 -1.39 8.40
N VAL A 48 -14.75 -2.71 8.20
CA VAL A 48 -13.59 -3.41 7.66
C VAL A 48 -13.87 -3.80 6.21
N LEU A 49 -12.92 -3.50 5.32
CA LEU A 49 -12.91 -3.98 3.95
C LEU A 49 -11.78 -4.98 3.79
N HIS A 50 -12.09 -6.16 3.27
CA HIS A 50 -11.08 -7.14 2.93
C HIS A 50 -10.81 -7.15 1.42
N LEU A 51 -9.55 -7.34 1.00
CA LEU A 51 -9.20 -7.42 -0.41
C LEU A 51 -10.03 -8.48 -1.18
N PRO A 52 -10.31 -9.68 -0.64
CA PRO A 52 -11.18 -10.65 -1.30
C PRO A 52 -12.62 -10.18 -1.58
N ASP A 53 -13.12 -9.18 -0.85
CA ASP A 53 -14.46 -8.63 -1.08
C ASP A 53 -14.56 -7.88 -2.42
N LEU A 54 -13.41 -7.60 -3.04
CA LEU A 54 -13.28 -6.89 -4.31
C LEU A 54 -13.03 -7.82 -5.51
N LEU A 55 -13.09 -9.15 -5.34
CA LEU A 55 -12.98 -10.10 -6.45
C LEU A 55 -13.99 -9.76 -7.57
N GLY A 56 -13.56 -9.87 -8.83
CA GLY A 56 -14.34 -9.45 -9.99
C GLY A 56 -14.10 -7.99 -10.40
N LYS A 57 -13.39 -7.21 -9.57
CA LYS A 57 -12.92 -5.86 -9.89
C LYS A 57 -11.41 -5.85 -9.99
N ARG A 58 -10.87 -4.95 -10.80
CA ARG A 58 -9.44 -4.61 -10.75
C ARG A 58 -9.21 -3.71 -9.55
N VAL A 59 -8.08 -3.88 -8.89
CA VAL A 59 -7.75 -3.10 -7.68
C VAL A 59 -6.37 -2.50 -7.82
N VAL A 60 -6.28 -1.18 -7.69
CA VAL A 60 -5.01 -0.46 -7.54
C VAL A 60 -4.79 -0.22 -6.06
N ILE A 61 -3.68 -0.68 -5.52
CA ILE A 61 -3.33 -0.52 -4.11
C ILE A 61 -2.14 0.42 -4.02
N ASN A 62 -2.36 1.63 -3.51
CA ASN A 62 -1.34 2.63 -3.25
C ASN A 62 -0.95 2.58 -1.77
N PHE A 63 0.21 1.99 -1.46
CA PHE A 63 0.80 1.95 -0.13
C PHE A 63 1.72 3.14 0.08
N PHE A 64 1.69 3.74 1.27
CA PHE A 64 2.53 4.89 1.60
C PHE A 64 2.73 5.04 3.12
N PRO A 65 3.78 5.79 3.57
CA PRO A 65 4.07 5.97 4.98
C PRO A 65 2.97 6.68 5.77
N SER A 66 2.56 7.88 5.36
CA SER A 66 1.52 8.66 6.07
C SER A 66 0.94 9.77 5.19
N LEU A 67 -0.36 9.99 5.30
CA LEU A 67 -1.09 11.10 4.67
C LEU A 67 -0.58 12.49 5.07
N ASP A 68 0.05 12.59 6.23
CA ASP A 68 0.62 13.85 6.75
C ASP A 68 1.99 14.19 6.12
N THR A 69 2.41 13.48 5.06
CA THR A 69 3.60 13.81 4.29
C THR A 69 3.24 14.33 2.89
N PRO A 70 3.97 15.33 2.34
CA PRO A 70 3.60 15.98 1.07
C PRO A 70 3.44 15.02 -0.11
N VAL A 71 4.35 14.08 -0.27
CA VAL A 71 4.36 13.14 -1.41
C VAL A 71 3.24 12.13 -1.28
N CYS A 72 2.93 11.65 -0.06
CA CYS A 72 1.80 10.74 0.16
C CYS A 72 0.47 11.43 -0.14
N ALA A 73 0.28 12.66 0.34
CA ALA A 73 -0.90 13.46 0.03
C ALA A 73 -1.05 13.69 -1.48
N ALA A 74 0.05 14.02 -2.17
CA ALA A 74 0.07 14.19 -3.63
C ALA A 74 -0.35 12.90 -4.35
N SER A 75 0.17 11.73 -3.93
CA SER A 75 -0.19 10.45 -4.54
C SER A 75 -1.66 10.11 -4.39
N VAL A 76 -2.25 10.38 -3.22
CA VAL A 76 -3.69 10.14 -2.98
C VAL A 76 -4.54 11.07 -3.85
N ARG A 77 -4.20 12.37 -3.95
CA ARG A 77 -4.89 13.32 -4.84
C ARG A 77 -4.82 12.88 -6.30
N ARG A 78 -3.63 12.44 -6.75
CA ARG A 78 -3.42 11.97 -8.11
C ARG A 78 -4.28 10.74 -8.41
N PHE A 79 -4.22 9.71 -7.57
CA PHE A 79 -5.04 8.52 -7.76
C PHE A 79 -6.54 8.82 -7.65
N ASN A 80 -6.97 9.74 -6.78
CA ASN A 80 -8.36 10.16 -6.71
C ASN A 80 -8.86 10.78 -8.03
N LYS A 81 -8.03 11.59 -8.67
CA LYS A 81 -8.35 12.17 -9.98
C LYS A 81 -8.43 11.11 -11.08
N GLU A 82 -7.46 10.20 -11.13
CA GLU A 82 -7.41 9.15 -12.15
C GLU A 82 -8.53 8.12 -11.96
N ALA A 83 -8.86 7.78 -10.70
CA ALA A 83 -9.88 6.79 -10.36
C ALA A 83 -11.27 7.13 -10.91
N ALA A 84 -11.59 8.42 -11.05
CA ALA A 84 -12.87 8.89 -11.58
C ALA A 84 -13.15 8.40 -13.01
N ALA A 85 -12.12 8.08 -13.80
CA ALA A 85 -12.22 7.63 -15.19
C ALA A 85 -12.00 6.12 -15.38
N LEU A 86 -11.84 5.35 -14.30
CA LEU A 86 -11.52 3.92 -14.36
C LEU A 86 -12.79 3.08 -14.24
N ASP A 87 -13.08 2.30 -15.28
CA ASP A 87 -14.17 1.33 -15.26
C ASP A 87 -13.79 0.07 -14.49
N ASN A 88 -14.75 -0.50 -13.75
CA ASN A 88 -14.62 -1.75 -12.99
C ASN A 88 -13.32 -1.83 -12.15
N THR A 89 -12.90 -0.70 -11.61
CA THR A 89 -11.63 -0.58 -10.88
C THR A 89 -11.86 0.12 -9.53
N VAL A 90 -11.26 -0.40 -8.48
CA VAL A 90 -11.23 0.21 -7.15
C VAL A 90 -9.80 0.64 -6.84
N VAL A 91 -9.64 1.86 -6.35
CA VAL A 91 -8.34 2.35 -5.87
C VAL A 91 -8.36 2.38 -4.34
N LEU A 92 -7.43 1.66 -3.73
CA LEU A 92 -7.21 1.63 -2.29
C LEU A 92 -5.98 2.47 -1.94
N CYS A 93 -6.13 3.39 -1.00
CA CYS A 93 -5.04 4.17 -0.42
C CYS A 93 -4.77 3.66 0.99
N VAL A 94 -3.63 2.99 1.19
CA VAL A 94 -3.35 2.16 2.35
C VAL A 94 -2.15 2.69 3.14
N SER A 95 -2.35 2.96 4.42
CA SER A 95 -1.30 3.37 5.34
C SER A 95 -1.58 2.87 6.77
N LYS A 96 -0.61 3.07 7.67
CA LYS A 96 -0.81 2.81 9.11
C LYS A 96 -1.39 4.02 9.86
N ASP A 97 -1.73 5.10 9.19
CA ASP A 97 -2.50 6.20 9.78
C ASP A 97 -3.79 5.67 10.38
N LEU A 98 -4.25 6.26 11.47
CA LEU A 98 -5.53 5.86 12.07
C LEU A 98 -6.71 6.21 11.15
N PRO A 99 -7.81 5.43 11.18
CA PRO A 99 -8.98 5.68 10.33
C PRO A 99 -9.54 7.10 10.47
N PHE A 100 -9.45 7.67 11.67
CA PHE A 100 -9.89 9.04 11.97
C PHE A 100 -9.06 10.09 11.23
N ALA A 101 -7.74 9.92 11.18
CA ALA A 101 -6.83 10.81 10.45
C ALA A 101 -7.08 10.71 8.94
N GLN A 102 -7.25 9.50 8.42
CA GLN A 102 -7.59 9.26 7.02
C GLN A 102 -8.93 9.89 6.64
N SER A 103 -9.96 9.73 7.49
CA SER A 103 -11.28 10.34 7.28
C SER A 103 -11.20 11.87 7.24
N ARG A 104 -10.49 12.48 8.19
CA ARG A 104 -10.27 13.92 8.22
C ARG A 104 -9.58 14.41 6.95
N PHE A 105 -8.50 13.74 6.52
CA PHE A 105 -7.79 14.07 5.28
C PHE A 105 -8.73 14.01 4.06
N CYS A 106 -9.44 12.88 3.87
CA CYS A 106 -10.35 12.72 2.75
C CYS A 106 -11.43 13.80 2.71
N THR A 107 -12.03 14.13 3.87
CA THR A 107 -13.05 15.19 3.96
C THR A 107 -12.46 16.56 3.61
N THR A 108 -11.29 16.89 4.17
CA THR A 108 -10.66 18.20 3.96
C THR A 108 -10.21 18.40 2.52
N GLU A 109 -9.73 17.33 1.86
CA GLU A 109 -9.16 17.37 0.51
C GLU A 109 -10.17 17.01 -0.59
N GLY A 110 -11.43 16.72 -0.25
CA GLY A 110 -12.47 16.32 -1.23
C GLY A 110 -12.13 15.00 -1.94
N ILE A 111 -11.59 14.02 -1.22
CA ILE A 111 -11.21 12.70 -1.76
C ILE A 111 -12.44 11.78 -1.72
N GLU A 112 -12.99 11.45 -2.88
CA GLU A 112 -14.25 10.69 -3.01
C GLU A 112 -14.15 9.45 -3.91
N ASN A 113 -13.14 9.38 -4.80
CA ASN A 113 -13.03 8.32 -5.81
C ASN A 113 -12.08 7.18 -5.40
N VAL A 114 -11.42 7.28 -4.26
CA VAL A 114 -10.56 6.24 -3.69
C VAL A 114 -11.05 5.83 -2.32
N ILE A 115 -10.68 4.63 -1.89
CA ILE A 115 -11.00 4.14 -0.55
C ILE A 115 -9.73 4.22 0.31
N ALA A 116 -9.74 5.07 1.33
CA ALA A 116 -8.70 5.09 2.34
C ALA A 116 -8.88 3.92 3.31
N LEU A 117 -7.82 3.15 3.52
CA LEU A 117 -7.80 2.00 4.42
C LEU A 117 -6.65 2.09 5.41
N SER A 118 -6.98 2.05 6.67
CA SER A 118 -6.02 1.96 7.76
C SER A 118 -5.67 0.50 8.06
N VAL A 119 -4.38 0.18 7.98
CA VAL A 119 -3.86 -1.14 8.36
C VAL A 119 -3.07 -1.10 9.66
N PHE A 120 -3.38 -0.16 10.55
CA PHE A 120 -2.67 0.07 11.80
C PHE A 120 -2.58 -1.16 12.72
N ARG A 121 -3.53 -2.10 12.61
CA ARG A 121 -3.59 -3.32 13.42
C ARG A 121 -3.38 -4.61 12.61
N CYS A 122 -3.16 -4.54 11.29
CA CYS A 122 -2.98 -5.70 10.42
C CYS A 122 -1.49 -6.08 10.30
N LYS A 123 -1.09 -7.15 10.96
CA LYS A 123 0.26 -7.72 10.80
C LYS A 123 0.47 -8.38 9.43
N CYS A 124 -0.60 -8.67 8.72
CA CYS A 124 -0.57 -9.33 7.41
C CYS A 124 0.18 -8.53 6.33
N ILE A 125 0.25 -7.20 6.43
CA ILE A 125 1.05 -6.38 5.52
C ILE A 125 2.54 -6.62 5.78
N ASP A 126 2.95 -6.65 7.04
CA ASP A 126 4.34 -6.85 7.44
C ASP A 126 4.86 -8.23 6.98
N GLU A 127 4.00 -9.26 7.09
CA GLU A 127 4.37 -10.66 6.83
C GLU A 127 4.25 -11.05 5.35
N LYS A 128 3.29 -10.47 4.61
CA LYS A 128 2.90 -10.98 3.28
C LYS A 128 3.21 -10.02 2.13
N TYR A 129 3.22 -8.72 2.40
CA TYR A 129 3.62 -7.72 1.39
C TYR A 129 5.07 -7.28 1.56
N GLY A 130 5.66 -7.50 2.74
CA GLY A 130 7.07 -7.25 3.01
C GLY A 130 7.51 -5.79 2.93
N ILE A 131 6.57 -4.84 2.90
CA ILE A 131 6.84 -3.42 2.65
C ILE A 131 6.89 -2.55 3.92
N THR A 132 6.81 -3.14 5.10
CA THR A 132 7.01 -2.38 6.33
C THR A 132 8.49 -2.04 6.49
N ILE A 133 8.78 -0.77 6.73
CA ILE A 133 10.13 -0.26 6.95
C ILE A 133 10.67 -0.85 8.26
N ALA A 134 11.80 -1.54 8.19
CA ALA A 134 12.36 -2.30 9.30
C ALA A 134 13.34 -1.50 10.15
N ASP A 135 13.91 -0.41 9.60
CA ASP A 135 14.92 0.43 10.27
C ASP A 135 14.76 1.90 9.91
N GLY A 136 15.64 2.75 10.43
CA GLY A 136 15.65 4.19 10.18
C GLY A 136 14.48 4.94 10.85
N PRO A 137 14.32 6.24 10.53
CA PRO A 137 13.37 7.12 11.22
C PRO A 137 11.89 6.81 10.91
N LEU A 138 11.60 6.11 9.79
CA LEU A 138 10.26 5.70 9.42
C LEU A 138 9.95 4.24 9.80
N ARG A 139 10.77 3.62 10.63
CA ARG A 139 10.57 2.24 11.08
C ARG A 139 9.14 2.01 11.58
N GLY A 140 8.51 0.95 11.07
CA GLY A 140 7.14 0.57 11.43
C GLY A 140 6.09 1.12 10.49
N LEU A 141 6.40 2.14 9.68
CA LEU A 141 5.51 2.64 8.62
C LEU A 141 5.66 1.79 7.35
N LEU A 142 4.75 1.97 6.40
CA LEU A 142 4.85 1.33 5.09
C LEU A 142 5.81 2.10 4.19
N ALA A 143 6.60 1.38 3.40
CA ALA A 143 7.32 1.97 2.28
C ALA A 143 6.33 2.40 1.19
N ARG A 144 6.78 3.20 0.23
CA ARG A 144 5.96 3.59 -0.90
C ARG A 144 5.96 2.48 -1.95
N ALA A 145 4.77 1.96 -2.25
CA ALA A 145 4.59 0.92 -3.24
C ALA A 145 3.23 1.02 -3.93
N VAL A 146 3.15 0.52 -5.17
CA VAL A 146 1.89 0.35 -5.90
C VAL A 146 1.78 -1.09 -6.36
N VAL A 147 0.62 -1.70 -6.12
CA VAL A 147 0.28 -3.03 -6.61
C VAL A 147 -1.03 -2.96 -7.38
N VAL A 148 -1.08 -3.55 -8.57
CA VAL A 148 -2.32 -3.67 -9.34
C VAL A 148 -2.73 -5.13 -9.41
N VAL A 149 -3.98 -5.39 -9.07
CA VAL A 149 -4.57 -6.72 -8.99
C VAL A 149 -5.68 -6.83 -10.03
N ASP A 150 -5.70 -7.92 -10.79
CA ASP A 150 -6.74 -8.19 -11.78
C ASP A 150 -8.01 -8.77 -11.13
N THR A 151 -9.04 -8.96 -11.95
CA THR A 151 -10.37 -9.45 -11.55
C THR A 151 -10.36 -10.84 -10.92
N ASP A 152 -9.34 -11.65 -11.22
CA ASP A 152 -9.14 -13.00 -10.64
C ASP A 152 -8.28 -12.99 -9.35
N GLY A 153 -7.87 -11.79 -8.89
CA GLY A 153 -7.05 -11.62 -7.69
C GLY A 153 -5.55 -11.78 -7.90
N ARG A 154 -5.06 -11.84 -9.17
CA ARG A 154 -3.63 -11.92 -9.48
C ARG A 154 -3.02 -10.55 -9.61
N ILE A 155 -1.78 -10.43 -9.17
CA ILE A 155 -0.97 -9.22 -9.35
C ILE A 155 -0.56 -9.13 -10.81
N ILE A 156 -0.87 -8.00 -11.45
CA ILE A 156 -0.50 -7.69 -12.85
C ILE A 156 0.53 -6.58 -12.96
N TYR A 157 0.76 -5.85 -11.88
CA TYR A 157 1.81 -4.84 -11.76
C TYR A 157 2.21 -4.68 -10.30
N GLU A 158 3.49 -4.45 -10.05
CA GLU A 158 3.99 -4.05 -8.74
C GLU A 158 5.17 -3.08 -8.91
N GLN A 159 5.29 -2.17 -7.97
CA GLN A 159 6.41 -1.25 -7.84
C GLN A 159 6.67 -0.97 -6.37
N LEU A 160 7.85 -1.29 -5.89
CA LEU A 160 8.42 -0.70 -4.67
C LEU A 160 9.27 0.50 -5.12
N VAL A 161 8.94 1.70 -4.64
CA VAL A 161 9.64 2.93 -5.04
C VAL A 161 10.98 3.00 -4.33
N ASP A 162 12.07 3.10 -5.09
CA ASP A 162 13.44 3.06 -4.56
C ASP A 162 13.76 4.18 -3.56
N GLU A 163 13.21 5.38 -3.79
CA GLU A 163 13.33 6.52 -2.89
C GLU A 163 11.93 6.91 -2.37
N ILE A 164 11.70 6.75 -1.06
CA ILE A 164 10.39 6.94 -0.43
C ILE A 164 9.84 8.36 -0.62
N THR A 165 10.71 9.35 -0.81
CA THR A 165 10.33 10.73 -1.07
C THR A 165 9.95 11.02 -2.53
N ASN A 166 10.08 10.05 -3.44
CA ASN A 166 9.61 10.16 -4.82
C ASN A 166 8.17 9.66 -4.94
N GLU A 167 7.45 10.20 -5.95
CA GLU A 167 6.14 9.67 -6.34
C GLU A 167 6.29 8.34 -7.08
N PRO A 168 5.25 7.46 -7.05
CA PRO A 168 5.26 6.22 -7.84
C PRO A 168 5.06 6.51 -9.33
N ASP A 169 5.32 5.52 -10.18
CA ASP A 169 5.01 5.59 -11.61
C ASP A 169 3.51 5.33 -11.86
N TYR A 170 2.73 6.40 -11.84
CA TYR A 170 1.29 6.35 -12.09
C TYR A 170 0.95 5.85 -13.50
N VAL A 171 1.78 6.21 -14.49
CA VAL A 171 1.52 5.86 -15.89
C VAL A 171 1.67 4.36 -16.09
N ALA A 172 2.74 3.76 -15.57
CA ALA A 172 2.95 2.32 -15.64
C ALA A 172 1.86 1.54 -14.87
N ALA A 173 1.52 1.99 -13.66
CA ALA A 173 0.48 1.36 -12.85
C ALA A 173 -0.90 1.38 -13.55
N LEU A 174 -1.29 2.51 -14.14
CA LEU A 174 -2.56 2.64 -14.84
C LEU A 174 -2.55 1.95 -16.22
N ALA A 175 -1.40 1.85 -16.88
CA ALA A 175 -1.27 1.12 -18.13
C ALA A 175 -1.50 -0.39 -17.95
N ALA A 176 -1.19 -0.94 -16.79
CA ALA A 176 -1.45 -2.35 -16.46
C ALA A 176 -2.95 -2.70 -16.39
N LEU A 177 -3.83 -1.69 -16.33
CA LEU A 177 -5.29 -1.86 -16.33
C LEU A 177 -5.89 -2.00 -17.75
N LYS A 178 -5.09 -1.83 -18.80
CA LYS A 178 -5.51 -1.95 -20.20
C LYS A 178 -5.28 -3.39 -20.68
#